data_c5260fdfcef80cf92d785976bf06ee42
#
_entry.id   c5260fdfcef80cf92d785976bf06ee42
#
_cell.length_a   1.000
_cell.length_b   1.000
_cell.length_c   1.000
_cell.angle_alpha   90.00
_cell.angle_beta   90.00
_cell.angle_gamma   90.00
#
_symmetry.space_group_name_H-M   'P 1'
#
loop_
_entity.id
_entity.type
_entity.pdbx_description
1 polymer ?
#
loop_
_entity_poly.entity_id
_entity_poly.type
_entity_poly.pdbx_seq_one_letter_code
_entity_poly.pdbx_strand_id
1 'polypeptide(L)'
;MIMNKLIIKRLFFLTLICLCGSISAQEGTVNLDQSKAIDKLLEFKKDIKTVETFRIQVYSGSSSSAASNVKAEFKQSYGQWPVEMVFNTPNYKIWVGNFRDRLEADRALLRI
;
A
#
# COMPACT_ATOMS: atom_id res chain seq x y z
N MET A 1 -12.12 73.89 -4.62
CA MET A 1 -11.43 72.99 -3.67
C MET A 1 -12.16 71.66 -3.38
N ILE A 2 -13.49 71.64 -3.34
CA ILE A 2 -14.27 70.42 -3.09
C ILE A 2 -14.21 69.45 -4.29
N MET A 3 -14.16 69.95 -5.52
CA MET A 3 -14.03 69.14 -6.76
C MET A 3 -12.73 68.35 -6.80
N ASN A 4 -11.63 68.88 -6.31
CA ASN A 4 -10.35 68.17 -6.33
C ASN A 4 -10.35 66.99 -5.36
N LYS A 5 -11.02 67.09 -4.21
CA LYS A 5 -11.16 65.96 -3.27
C LYS A 5 -12.01 64.82 -3.83
N LEU A 6 -13.02 65.15 -4.57
CA LEU A 6 -13.90 64.19 -5.25
C LEU A 6 -13.16 63.45 -6.37
N ILE A 7 -12.37 64.19 -7.14
CA ILE A 7 -11.56 63.65 -8.24
C ILE A 7 -10.46 62.73 -7.64
N ILE A 8 -9.82 63.14 -6.57
CA ILE A 8 -8.79 62.31 -5.87
C ILE A 8 -9.40 61.03 -5.31
N LYS A 9 -10.59 61.10 -4.71
CA LYS A 9 -11.30 59.92 -4.23
C LYS A 9 -11.68 58.98 -5.38
N ARG A 10 -12.15 59.51 -6.49
CA ARG A 10 -12.47 58.68 -7.67
C ARG A 10 -11.22 58.06 -8.30
N LEU A 11 -10.16 58.81 -8.37
CA LEU A 11 -8.89 58.32 -8.89
C LEU A 11 -8.32 57.19 -7.97
N PHE A 12 -8.41 57.39 -6.66
CA PHE A 12 -7.98 56.38 -5.68
C PHE A 12 -8.84 55.11 -5.76
N PHE A 13 -10.13 55.24 -5.98
CA PHE A 13 -11.04 54.10 -6.16
C PHE A 13 -10.76 53.33 -7.45
N LEU A 14 -10.42 54.05 -8.52
CA LEU A 14 -10.05 53.47 -9.80
C LEU A 14 -8.73 52.69 -9.73
N THR A 15 -7.73 53.21 -9.02
CA THR A 15 -6.45 52.52 -8.78
C THR A 15 -6.61 51.28 -7.91
N LEU A 16 -7.53 51.32 -6.93
CA LEU A 16 -7.81 50.17 -6.09
C LEU A 16 -8.45 49.01 -6.90
N ILE A 17 -9.32 49.33 -7.84
CA ILE A 17 -9.96 48.34 -8.72
C ILE A 17 -8.93 47.70 -9.67
N CYS A 18 -7.97 48.49 -10.17
CA CYS A 18 -6.90 47.94 -11.02
C CYS A 18 -5.95 46.99 -10.28
N LEU A 19 -5.75 47.16 -8.97
CA LEU A 19 -4.93 46.26 -8.17
C LEU A 19 -5.57 44.87 -7.96
N CYS A 20 -6.90 44.78 -7.97
CA CYS A 20 -7.60 43.49 -7.82
C CYS A 20 -7.53 42.59 -9.06
N GLY A 21 -7.15 43.15 -10.21
CA GLY A 21 -7.09 42.39 -11.48
C GLY A 21 -5.87 41.49 -11.65
N SER A 22 -4.90 41.52 -10.73
CA SER A 22 -3.63 40.77 -10.86
C SER A 22 -3.57 39.48 -10.06
N ILE A 23 -4.71 39.02 -9.56
CA ILE A 23 -4.76 37.67 -8.99
C ILE A 23 -4.90 36.69 -10.16
N SER A 24 -3.80 36.49 -10.87
CA SER A 24 -3.65 35.31 -11.68
C SER A 24 -3.69 34.14 -10.70
N ALA A 25 -4.80 33.41 -10.69
CA ALA A 25 -4.85 32.10 -10.09
C ALA A 25 -3.71 31.31 -10.76
N GLN A 26 -2.64 31.07 -10.03
CA GLN A 26 -1.65 30.09 -10.43
C GLN A 26 -2.39 28.76 -10.41
N GLU A 27 -2.80 28.30 -11.58
CA GLU A 27 -3.10 26.89 -11.76
C GLU A 27 -1.82 26.16 -11.41
N GLY A 28 -1.76 25.66 -10.20
CA GLY A 28 -0.73 24.74 -9.78
C GLY A 28 -0.92 23.47 -10.60
N THR A 29 -0.31 23.44 -11.78
CA THR A 29 -0.07 22.17 -12.46
C THR A 29 0.85 21.39 -11.57
N VAL A 30 0.28 20.47 -10.79
CA VAL A 30 1.03 19.45 -10.10
C VAL A 30 1.60 18.57 -11.21
N ASN A 31 2.79 18.93 -11.69
CA ASN A 31 3.61 18.05 -12.49
C ASN A 31 4.11 16.97 -11.52
N LEU A 32 3.31 15.95 -11.37
CA LEU A 32 3.78 14.67 -10.85
C LEU A 32 4.74 14.13 -11.91
N ASP A 33 5.99 14.55 -11.83
CA ASP A 33 7.09 13.82 -12.43
C ASP A 33 7.18 12.47 -11.71
N GLN A 34 6.19 11.65 -12.03
CA GLN A 34 6.22 10.25 -11.71
C GLN A 34 7.42 9.71 -12.47
N SER A 35 8.51 9.49 -11.76
CA SER A 35 9.75 9.07 -12.41
C SER A 35 9.43 7.83 -13.25
N LYS A 36 9.93 7.78 -14.47
CA LYS A 36 9.75 6.63 -15.38
C LYS A 36 10.10 5.29 -14.74
N ALA A 37 10.86 5.33 -13.64
CA ALA A 37 11.13 4.18 -12.78
C ALA A 37 9.90 3.65 -12.04
N ILE A 38 8.96 4.53 -11.62
CA ILE A 38 7.73 4.12 -10.95
C ILE A 38 6.75 3.50 -11.94
N ASP A 39 6.64 4.05 -13.15
CA ASP A 39 5.80 3.48 -14.20
C ASP A 39 6.32 2.10 -14.61
N LYS A 40 7.63 1.94 -14.70
CA LYS A 40 8.28 0.66 -14.98
C LYS A 40 8.06 -0.36 -13.84
N LEU A 41 8.04 0.07 -12.58
CA LEU A 41 7.74 -0.78 -11.43
C LEU A 41 6.27 -1.18 -11.40
N LEU A 42 5.34 -0.30 -11.79
CA LEU A 42 3.92 -0.61 -11.89
C LEU A 42 3.64 -1.60 -13.03
N GLU A 43 4.33 -1.44 -14.16
CA GLU A 43 4.25 -2.37 -15.28
C GLU A 43 4.82 -3.74 -14.92
N PHE A 44 5.98 -3.77 -14.25
CA PHE A 44 6.58 -4.99 -13.70
C PHE A 44 5.66 -5.69 -12.69
N LYS A 45 4.92 -4.92 -11.88
CA LYS A 45 3.95 -5.44 -10.92
C LYS A 45 2.68 -6.01 -11.58
N LYS A 46 2.31 -5.51 -12.76
CA LYS A 46 1.22 -6.06 -13.58
C LYS A 46 1.62 -7.37 -14.24
N ASP A 47 2.87 -7.49 -14.66
CA ASP A 47 3.41 -8.70 -15.31
C ASP A 47 3.76 -9.80 -14.30
N ILE A 48 4.00 -9.45 -13.03
CA ILE A 48 4.02 -10.45 -11.97
C ILE A 48 2.58 -10.89 -11.76
N LYS A 49 2.14 -11.81 -12.59
CA LYS A 49 1.00 -12.66 -12.33
C LYS A 49 1.13 -13.11 -10.89
N THR A 50 0.19 -12.74 -10.05
CA THR A 50 0.10 -13.25 -8.69
C THR A 50 0.06 -14.76 -8.82
N VAL A 51 1.19 -15.39 -8.62
CA VAL A 51 1.26 -16.85 -8.65
C VAL A 51 0.48 -17.27 -7.41
N GLU A 52 -0.71 -17.79 -7.63
CA GLU A 52 -1.49 -18.40 -6.55
C GLU A 52 -0.64 -19.53 -5.99
N THR A 53 -0.26 -19.40 -4.75
CA THR A 53 0.52 -20.42 -4.05
C THR A 53 -0.36 -21.12 -3.05
N PHE A 54 -0.26 -22.43 -3.00
CA PHE A 54 -0.97 -23.26 -2.05
C PHE A 54 -0.11 -23.42 -0.80
N ARG A 55 -0.74 -23.29 0.36
CA ARG A 55 -0.10 -23.47 1.66
C ARG A 55 -0.93 -24.43 2.50
N ILE A 56 -0.27 -25.18 3.35
CA ILE A 56 -0.93 -26.09 4.28
C ILE A 56 -1.08 -25.39 5.62
N GLN A 57 -2.31 -25.32 6.13
CA GLN A 57 -2.56 -24.83 7.48
C GLN A 57 -2.46 -25.98 8.47
N VAL A 58 -1.46 -25.92 9.34
CA VAL A 58 -1.21 -26.97 10.33
C VAL A 58 -1.75 -26.63 11.72
N TYR A 59 -2.00 -25.35 11.97
CA TYR A 59 -2.53 -24.87 13.25
C TYR A 59 -3.42 -23.64 13.10
N SER A 60 -4.43 -23.57 13.95
CA SER A 60 -5.24 -22.35 14.13
C SER A 60 -5.71 -22.29 15.58
N GLY A 61 -5.41 -21.21 16.29
CA GLY A 61 -5.81 -21.02 17.68
C GLY A 61 -5.52 -19.61 18.17
N SER A 62 -6.12 -19.24 19.30
CA SER A 62 -6.00 -17.90 19.88
C SER A 62 -4.71 -17.68 20.69
N SER A 63 -3.97 -18.72 21.02
CA SER A 63 -2.74 -18.64 21.80
C SER A 63 -1.51 -18.45 20.92
N SER A 64 -0.81 -17.33 21.10
CA SER A 64 0.44 -17.07 20.39
C SER A 64 1.58 -18.01 20.82
N SER A 65 1.63 -18.37 22.10
CA SER A 65 2.64 -19.31 22.64
C SER A 65 2.47 -20.71 22.09
N ALA A 66 1.23 -21.20 22.01
CA ALA A 66 0.93 -22.50 21.40
C ALA A 66 1.27 -22.50 19.90
N ALA A 67 0.93 -21.45 19.18
CA ALA A 67 1.29 -21.29 17.78
C ALA A 67 2.82 -21.28 17.56
N SER A 68 3.55 -20.58 18.43
CA SER A 68 5.01 -20.52 18.39
C SER A 68 5.65 -21.89 18.64
N ASN A 69 5.11 -22.65 19.57
CA ASN A 69 5.57 -24.01 19.86
C ASN A 69 5.33 -24.96 18.67
N VAL A 70 4.16 -24.90 18.06
CA VAL A 70 3.83 -25.70 16.86
C VAL A 70 4.76 -25.33 15.71
N LYS A 71 5.03 -24.03 15.51
CA LYS A 71 5.98 -23.57 14.50
C LYS A 71 7.38 -24.13 14.71
N ALA A 72 7.88 -24.09 15.95
CA ALA A 72 9.21 -24.59 16.28
C ALA A 72 9.30 -26.11 16.09
N GLU A 73 8.32 -26.86 16.57
CA GLU A 73 8.21 -28.30 16.40
C GLU A 73 8.16 -28.71 14.93
N PHE A 74 7.36 -28.01 14.16
CA PHE A 74 7.24 -28.28 12.72
C PHE A 74 8.53 -28.00 11.96
N LYS A 75 9.22 -26.89 12.26
CA LYS A 75 10.53 -26.57 11.69
C LYS A 75 11.59 -27.61 12.02
N GLN A 76 11.53 -28.18 13.21
CA GLN A 76 12.46 -29.19 13.63
C GLN A 76 12.22 -30.54 12.93
N SER A 77 10.95 -30.91 12.75
CA SER A 77 10.55 -32.16 12.12
C SER A 77 10.60 -32.12 10.59
N TYR A 78 10.25 -30.97 10.00
CA TYR A 78 10.09 -30.77 8.55
C TYR A 78 10.80 -29.50 8.09
N GLY A 79 12.09 -29.39 8.33
CA GLY A 79 12.88 -28.19 8.01
C GLY A 79 13.01 -27.84 6.51
N GLN A 80 12.56 -28.73 5.64
CA GLN A 80 12.61 -28.55 4.20
C GLN A 80 11.55 -27.56 3.66
N TRP A 81 10.48 -27.29 4.42
CA TRP A 81 9.42 -26.38 4.01
C TRP A 81 9.43 -25.09 4.83
N PRO A 82 9.16 -23.93 4.21
CA PRO A 82 9.03 -22.69 4.94
C PRO A 82 7.79 -22.74 5.84
N VAL A 83 7.93 -22.25 7.06
CA VAL A 83 6.87 -22.18 8.07
C VAL A 83 6.65 -20.72 8.46
N GLU A 84 5.43 -20.24 8.32
CA GLU A 84 5.06 -18.87 8.62
C GLU A 84 3.93 -18.84 9.65
N MET A 85 4.04 -17.91 10.61
CA MET A 85 2.97 -17.63 11.57
C MET A 85 2.29 -16.34 11.17
N VAL A 86 0.99 -16.39 10.95
CA VAL A 86 0.16 -15.25 10.58
C VAL A 86 -0.92 -15.03 11.63
N PHE A 87 -1.05 -13.80 12.08
CA PHE A 87 -2.16 -13.40 12.93
C PHE A 87 -3.33 -12.95 12.08
N ASN A 88 -4.40 -13.70 12.16
CA ASN A 88 -5.67 -13.36 11.52
C ASN A 88 -6.76 -13.35 12.60
N THR A 89 -7.08 -12.16 13.08
CA THR A 89 -7.97 -11.93 14.23
C THR A 89 -9.20 -12.84 14.22
N PRO A 90 -9.49 -13.55 15.32
CA PRO A 90 -8.80 -13.58 16.62
C PRO A 90 -7.70 -14.66 16.73
N ASN A 91 -7.38 -15.37 15.66
CA ASN A 91 -6.56 -16.57 15.69
C ASN A 91 -5.17 -16.39 15.08
N TYR A 92 -4.21 -17.10 15.67
CA TYR A 92 -2.90 -17.33 15.06
C TYR A 92 -2.98 -18.58 14.19
N LYS A 93 -2.47 -18.48 12.97
CA LYS A 93 -2.44 -19.57 12.00
C LYS A 93 -1.00 -19.87 11.63
N ILE A 94 -0.68 -21.16 11.54
CA ILE A 94 0.61 -21.62 11.03
C ILE A 94 0.41 -22.17 9.64
N TRP A 95 1.14 -21.58 8.70
CA TRP A 95 1.12 -21.93 7.29
C TRP A 95 2.44 -22.57 6.91
N VAL A 96 2.38 -23.66 6.20
CA VAL A 96 3.54 -24.44 5.79
C VAL A 96 3.58 -24.56 4.28
N GLY A 97 4.77 -24.37 3.75
CA GLY A 97 5.08 -24.55 2.35
C GLY A 97 4.70 -23.35 1.47
N ASN A 98 5.11 -23.46 0.24
CA ASN A 98 4.82 -22.51 -0.83
C ASN A 98 4.72 -23.31 -2.13
N PHE A 99 3.61 -24.03 -2.28
CA PHE A 99 3.42 -24.97 -3.38
C PHE A 99 2.79 -24.26 -4.56
N ARG A 100 3.24 -24.57 -5.75
CA ARG A 100 2.71 -24.00 -7.00
C ARG A 100 1.41 -24.64 -7.42
N ASP A 101 1.29 -25.95 -7.15
CA ASP A 101 0.14 -26.76 -7.51
C ASP A 101 -0.52 -27.37 -6.30
N ARG A 102 -1.83 -27.53 -6.36
CA ARG A 102 -2.60 -28.23 -5.34
C ARG A 102 -2.13 -29.68 -5.15
N LEU A 103 -1.77 -30.33 -6.24
CA LEU A 103 -1.27 -31.71 -6.20
C LEU A 103 0.04 -31.84 -5.41
N GLU A 104 0.92 -30.84 -5.55
CA GLU A 104 2.17 -30.79 -4.78
C GLU A 104 1.88 -30.60 -3.29
N ALA A 105 0.94 -29.70 -2.94
CA ALA A 105 0.49 -29.50 -1.57
C ALA A 105 -0.14 -30.76 -0.98
N ASP A 106 -0.97 -31.46 -1.73
CA ASP A 106 -1.59 -32.71 -1.26
C ASP A 106 -0.57 -33.83 -1.05
N ARG A 107 0.44 -33.93 -1.89
CA ARG A 107 1.56 -34.87 -1.71
C ARG A 107 2.39 -34.53 -0.46
N ALA A 108 2.60 -33.26 -0.20
CA ALA A 108 3.28 -32.80 1.01
C ALA A 108 2.45 -33.10 2.27
N LEU A 109 1.13 -32.91 2.19
CA LEU A 109 0.20 -33.24 3.27
C LEU A 109 0.23 -34.72 3.66
N LEU A 110 0.41 -35.62 2.69
CA LEU A 110 0.55 -37.06 2.95
C LEU A 110 1.86 -37.45 3.67
N ARG A 111 2.86 -36.55 3.70
CA ARG A 111 4.13 -36.77 4.39
C ARG A 111 4.15 -36.24 5.81
N ILE A 112 3.18 -35.40 6.15
CA ILE A 112 2.99 -34.79 7.45
C ILE A 112 2.14 -35.72 8.34
#